data_7ac2827160f8f4e4c2add82f30c28079
#
_entry.id   7ac2827160f8f4e4c2add82f30c28079
#
_cell.length_a   1.000
_cell.length_b   1.000
_cell.length_c   1.000
_cell.angle_alpha   90.00
_cell.angle_beta   90.00
_cell.angle_gamma   90.00
#
_symmetry.space_group_name_H-M   'P 1'
#
loop_
_entity.id
_entity.type
_entity.pdbx_description
1 polymer ?
#
loop_
_entity_poly.entity_id
_entity_poly.type
_entity_poly.pdbx_seq_one_letter_code
_entity_poly.pdbx_strand_id
1 'polypeptide(L)'
;MLDVTTKAARHNFYSSLTWKLKRQEILDRDNYECIWCKEEGRVTTQFDSILEIDHIKELEHHPELALHNDNLRTLCKECHNKRHERFNYRVSTKKKKWDDEFW
;
A
#
# COMPACT_ATOMS: atom_id res chain seq x y z
N MET A 1 -19.13 13.01 0.61
CA MET A 1 -18.63 11.66 0.70
C MET A 1 -17.49 11.43 -0.26
N LEU A 2 -16.50 10.69 0.14
CA LEU A 2 -15.35 10.42 -0.73
C LEU A 2 -15.75 9.53 -1.89
N ASP A 3 -15.47 9.98 -3.10
CA ASP A 3 -15.73 9.20 -4.30
C ASP A 3 -14.43 8.54 -4.73
N VAL A 4 -14.41 7.23 -4.77
CA VAL A 4 -13.25 6.46 -5.22
C VAL A 4 -13.66 5.37 -6.20
N THR A 5 -14.78 5.58 -6.86
CA THR A 5 -15.31 4.58 -7.76
C THR A 5 -14.58 4.54 -9.09
N THR A 6 -13.88 5.62 -9.46
CA THR A 6 -13.13 5.65 -10.69
C THR A 6 -11.65 5.70 -10.40
N LYS A 7 -10.86 5.33 -11.39
CA LYS A 7 -9.41 5.38 -11.26
C LYS A 7 -8.94 6.81 -11.05
N ALA A 8 -9.55 7.76 -11.74
CA ALA A 8 -9.19 9.17 -11.61
C ALA A 8 -9.49 9.67 -10.22
N ALA A 9 -10.64 9.28 -9.66
CA ALA A 9 -11.00 9.71 -8.31
C ALA A 9 -10.03 9.14 -7.27
N ARG A 10 -9.62 7.89 -7.44
CA ARG A 10 -8.65 7.29 -6.53
C ARG A 10 -7.30 7.98 -6.64
N HIS A 11 -6.90 8.33 -7.87
CA HIS A 11 -5.64 9.05 -8.05
C HIS A 11 -5.68 10.40 -7.33
N ASN A 12 -6.79 11.11 -7.45
CA ASN A 12 -6.95 12.40 -6.79
C ASN A 12 -6.86 12.25 -5.27
N PHE A 13 -7.45 11.18 -4.74
CA PHE A 13 -7.37 10.92 -3.31
C PHE A 13 -5.91 10.73 -2.89
N TYR A 14 -5.17 9.89 -3.60
CA TYR A 14 -3.78 9.61 -3.22
C TYR A 14 -2.86 10.80 -3.43
N SER A 15 -3.27 11.75 -4.25
CA SER A 15 -2.49 12.96 -4.46
C SER A 15 -2.82 14.07 -3.47
N SER A 16 -3.87 13.88 -2.67
CA SER A 16 -4.34 14.93 -1.77
C SER A 16 -3.40 15.12 -0.58
N LEU A 17 -3.41 16.31 -0.04
CA LEU A 17 -2.63 16.60 1.15
C LEU A 17 -3.13 15.77 2.33
N THR A 18 -4.45 15.60 2.41
CA THR A 18 -5.05 14.79 3.49
C THR A 18 -4.45 13.39 3.51
N TRP A 19 -4.34 12.75 2.35
CA TRP A 19 -3.76 11.42 2.29
C TRP A 19 -2.28 11.44 2.65
N LYS A 20 -1.55 12.43 2.13
CA LYS A 20 -0.13 12.51 2.40
C LYS A 20 0.17 12.66 3.88
N LEU A 21 -0.63 13.45 4.59
CA LEU A 21 -0.46 13.62 6.02
C LEU A 21 -0.82 12.33 6.77
N LYS A 22 -1.87 11.67 6.34
CA LYS A 22 -2.26 10.40 6.97
C LYS A 22 -1.19 9.35 6.74
N ARG A 23 -0.64 9.30 5.53
CA ARG A 23 0.42 8.37 5.21
C ARG A 23 1.62 8.58 6.13
N GLN A 24 1.98 9.84 6.36
CA GLN A 24 3.09 10.15 7.24
C GLN A 24 2.79 9.70 8.67
N GLU A 25 1.57 9.91 9.11
CA GLU A 25 1.15 9.51 10.45
C GLU A 25 1.29 8.00 10.64
N ILE A 26 0.87 7.22 9.64
CA ILE A 26 0.94 5.77 9.73
C ILE A 26 2.38 5.28 9.69
N LEU A 27 3.21 5.88 8.83
CA LEU A 27 4.63 5.54 8.80
C LEU A 27 5.27 5.77 10.17
N ASP A 28 4.95 6.89 10.80
CA ASP A 28 5.48 7.18 12.13
C ASP A 28 5.00 6.18 13.16
N ARG A 29 3.71 5.82 13.10
CA ARG A 29 3.15 4.84 14.03
C ARG A 29 3.85 3.49 13.90
N ASP A 30 4.15 3.09 12.67
CA ASP A 30 4.73 1.79 12.38
C ASP A 30 6.26 1.83 12.35
N ASN A 31 6.85 2.94 12.76
CA ASN A 31 8.31 3.11 12.86
C ASN A 31 9.02 2.92 11.54
N TYR A 32 8.37 3.23 10.43
CA TYR A 32 8.97 3.10 9.09
C TYR A 32 9.46 1.69 8.83
N GLU A 33 8.68 0.70 9.28
CA GLU A 33 9.00 -0.71 9.08
C GLU A 33 7.81 -1.43 8.46
N CYS A 34 8.10 -2.41 7.63
CA CYS A 34 7.07 -3.27 7.08
C CYS A 34 6.50 -4.15 8.20
N ILE A 35 5.20 -4.06 8.41
CA ILE A 35 4.54 -4.80 9.47
C ILE A 35 4.62 -6.32 9.23
N TRP A 36 4.40 -6.75 7.99
CA TRP A 36 4.45 -8.18 7.68
C TRP A 36 5.84 -8.76 7.86
N CYS A 37 6.88 -8.03 7.43
CA CYS A 37 8.24 -8.51 7.64
C CYS A 37 8.54 -8.61 9.13
N LYS A 38 8.07 -7.61 9.89
CA LYS A 38 8.31 -7.60 11.33
C LYS A 38 7.68 -8.80 12.00
N GLU A 39 6.50 -9.19 11.56
CA GLU A 39 5.82 -10.36 12.12
C GLU A 39 6.58 -11.65 11.82
N GLU A 40 7.38 -11.64 10.75
CA GLU A 40 8.19 -12.80 10.39
C GLU A 40 9.58 -12.74 10.99
N GLY A 41 9.86 -11.74 11.82
CA GLY A 41 11.15 -11.61 12.46
C GLY A 41 12.20 -10.89 11.65
N ARG A 42 11.78 -10.23 10.56
CA ARG A 42 12.70 -9.46 9.72
C ARG A 42 12.45 -7.97 9.92
N VAL A 43 13.50 -7.17 9.73
CA VAL A 43 13.38 -5.73 9.78
C VAL A 43 13.55 -5.20 8.36
N THR A 44 12.49 -4.60 7.83
CA THR A 44 12.53 -3.99 6.50
C THR A 44 12.09 -2.54 6.64
N THR A 45 13.01 -1.63 6.41
CA THR A 45 12.76 -0.20 6.58
C THR A 45 12.76 0.51 5.23
N GLN A 46 12.54 1.82 5.28
CA GLN A 46 12.57 2.64 4.08
C GLN A 46 13.93 2.61 3.38
N PHE A 47 14.98 2.21 4.09
CA PHE A 47 16.30 2.10 3.50
C PHE A 47 16.51 0.78 2.78
N ASP A 48 15.66 -0.20 3.05
CA ASP A 48 15.77 -1.53 2.45
C ASP A 48 14.82 -1.70 1.28
N SER A 49 13.71 -1.00 1.30
CA SER A 49 12.68 -1.15 0.30
C SER A 49 11.77 0.07 0.32
N ILE A 50 10.99 0.21 -0.73
CA ILE A 50 9.96 1.25 -0.75
C ILE A 50 8.85 0.81 0.19
N LEU A 51 8.44 1.70 1.08
CA LEU A 51 7.34 1.43 1.99
C LEU A 51 6.07 2.06 1.45
N GLU A 52 4.98 1.32 1.52
CA GLU A 52 3.68 1.75 1.03
C GLU A 52 2.65 1.54 2.10
N ILE A 53 1.60 2.37 2.08
CA ILE A 53 0.52 2.22 3.05
C ILE A 53 -0.59 1.41 2.39
N ASP A 54 -0.95 0.31 3.04
CA ASP A 54 -1.94 -0.62 2.53
C ASP A 54 -3.28 -0.38 3.23
N HIS A 55 -4.35 -0.39 2.46
CA HIS A 55 -5.70 -0.37 3.01
C HIS A 55 -6.11 -1.82 3.23
N ILE A 56 -6.29 -2.22 4.48
CA ILE A 56 -6.66 -3.60 4.80
C ILE A 56 -7.96 -3.96 4.10
N LYS A 57 -8.97 -3.10 4.22
CA LYS A 57 -10.17 -3.21 3.40
C LYS A 57 -10.04 -2.20 2.29
N GLU A 58 -10.15 -2.67 1.07
CA GLU A 58 -9.78 -1.89 -0.09
C GLU A 58 -10.55 -0.59 -0.23
N LEU A 59 -9.84 0.45 -0.62
CA LEU A 59 -10.40 1.79 -0.75
C LEU A 59 -11.62 1.82 -1.64
N GLU A 60 -11.57 1.10 -2.74
CA GLU A 60 -12.65 1.10 -3.71
C GLU A 60 -13.97 0.63 -3.12
N HIS A 61 -13.90 -0.34 -2.23
CA HIS A 61 -15.10 -0.93 -1.64
C HIS A 61 -15.44 -0.39 -0.28
N HIS A 62 -14.50 0.26 0.37
CA HIS A 62 -14.70 0.79 1.73
C HIS A 62 -14.15 2.19 1.86
N PRO A 63 -14.69 3.14 1.08
CA PRO A 63 -14.17 4.52 1.13
C PRO A 63 -14.35 5.17 2.49
N GLU A 64 -15.31 4.69 3.28
CA GLU A 64 -15.51 5.24 4.61
C GLU A 64 -14.32 4.95 5.53
N LEU A 65 -13.50 3.97 5.18
CA LEU A 65 -12.34 3.59 5.97
C LEU A 65 -11.03 4.14 5.39
N ALA A 66 -11.14 5.03 4.42
CA ALA A 66 -9.97 5.51 3.68
C ALA A 66 -8.91 6.14 4.57
N LEU A 67 -9.32 6.80 5.65
CA LEU A 67 -8.40 7.48 6.55
C LEU A 67 -8.46 6.92 7.97
N HIS A 68 -9.02 5.73 8.10
CA HIS A 68 -9.19 5.11 9.42
C HIS A 68 -7.89 4.40 9.80
N ASN A 69 -7.29 4.81 10.91
CA ASN A 69 -5.98 4.28 11.30
C ASN A 69 -5.94 2.76 11.41
N ASP A 70 -7.01 2.15 11.90
CA ASP A 70 -7.05 0.71 12.07
C ASP A 70 -7.14 -0.05 10.74
N ASN A 71 -7.44 0.66 9.66
CA ASN A 71 -7.53 0.08 8.34
C ASN A 71 -6.27 0.30 7.51
N LEU A 72 -5.26 0.93 8.11
CA LEU A 72 -4.04 1.30 7.40
C LEU A 72 -2.83 0.66 8.06
N ARG A 73 -1.90 0.19 7.25
CA ARG A 73 -0.67 -0.41 7.75
C ARG A 73 0.45 -0.17 6.75
N THR A 74 1.68 -0.22 7.25
CA THR A 74 2.86 -0.03 6.40
C THR A 74 3.35 -1.39 5.92
N LEU A 75 3.49 -1.54 4.61
CA LEU A 75 4.05 -2.75 4.00
C LEU A 75 5.15 -2.34 3.04
N CYS A 76 6.18 -3.17 2.93
CA CYS A 76 7.17 -2.95 1.90
C CYS A 76 6.55 -3.32 0.55
N LYS A 77 7.19 -2.84 -0.51
CA LYS A 77 6.66 -3.06 -1.85
C LYS A 77 6.42 -4.53 -2.14
N GLU A 78 7.35 -5.37 -1.71
CA GLU A 78 7.23 -6.80 -1.96
C GLU A 78 6.04 -7.42 -1.24
N CYS A 79 5.85 -7.07 0.04
CA CYS A 79 4.72 -7.59 0.79
C CYS A 79 3.40 -7.06 0.25
N HIS A 80 3.39 -5.80 -0.19
CA HIS A 80 2.20 -5.19 -0.75
C HIS A 80 1.81 -5.89 -2.05
N ASN A 81 2.81 -6.21 -2.88
CA ASN A 81 2.55 -6.96 -4.10
C ASN A 81 2.03 -8.35 -3.79
N LYS A 82 2.60 -8.99 -2.79
CA LYS A 82 2.17 -10.32 -2.41
C LYS A 82 0.73 -10.31 -1.90
N ARG A 83 0.38 -9.30 -1.13
CA ARG A 83 -0.97 -9.18 -0.62
C ARG A 83 -1.99 -9.09 -1.76
N HIS A 84 -1.63 -8.43 -2.85
CA HIS A 84 -2.51 -8.28 -4.01
C HIS A 84 -2.24 -9.32 -5.09
N GLU A 85 -1.36 -10.28 -4.80
CA GLU A 85 -1.01 -11.35 -5.72
C GLU A 85 -0.40 -10.89 -7.03
N ARG A 86 0.15 -9.69 -7.05
CA ARG A 86 0.83 -9.22 -8.25
C ARG A 86 2.07 -10.04 -8.55
N PHE A 87 2.69 -10.54 -7.50
CA PHE A 87 3.83 -11.40 -7.61
C PHE A 87 3.52 -12.67 -8.42
N ASN A 88 2.39 -13.31 -8.13
CA ASN A 88 1.99 -14.51 -8.85
C ASN A 88 1.74 -14.21 -10.30
N TYR A 89 1.16 -13.06 -10.54
CA TYR A 89 0.87 -12.64 -11.89
C TYR A 89 2.14 -12.55 -12.68
N ARG A 90 3.14 -11.93 -12.12
CA ARG A 90 4.41 -11.72 -12.77
C ARG A 90 5.12 -13.02 -13.07
N VAL A 91 5.04 -13.93 -12.12
CA VAL A 91 5.69 -15.21 -12.30
C VAL A 91 5.08 -15.97 -13.46
N SER A 92 3.77 -15.93 -13.58
CA SER A 92 3.12 -16.67 -14.63
C SER A 92 3.43 -16.11 -16.00
N THR A 93 3.63 -14.82 -16.10
CA THR A 93 3.90 -14.25 -17.40
C THR A 93 5.34 -14.35 -17.77
N LYS A 94 6.12 -14.47 -16.83
CA LYS A 94 7.41 -14.53 -17.08
C LYS A 94 7.92 -13.64 -17.94
N LYS A 95 7.71 -12.98 -18.20
CA LYS A 95 8.14 -12.18 -18.97
C LYS A 95 8.08 -11.08 -18.71
N LYS A 96 7.91 -10.72 -18.19
CA LYS A 96 7.93 -9.78 -18.16
C LYS A 96 8.19 -8.90 -17.41
N LYS A 97 8.88 -8.22 -17.26
CA LYS A 97 9.32 -7.24 -16.65
C LYS A 97 8.50 -6.08 -16.64
N TRP A 98 7.80 -5.85 -17.52
CA TRP A 98 6.90 -4.75 -17.58
C TRP A 98 5.86 -4.82 -16.50
N ASP A 99 5.78 -5.91 -15.81
CA ASP A 99 4.88 -6.06 -14.71
C ASP A 99 5.10 -5.01 -13.66
N ASP A 100 6.27 -4.47 -13.58
CA ASP A 100 6.58 -3.52 -12.56
C ASP A 100 5.81 -2.26 -12.69
N GLU A 101 5.19 -2.06 -13.81
CA GLU A 101 4.52 -0.84 -14.01
C GLU A 101 3.15 -0.79 -13.52
N PHE A 102 2.67 -1.78 -12.88
CA PHE A 102 1.34 -1.79 -12.40
C PHE A 102 1.09 -0.93 -11.23
N TRP A 103 1.99 -0.13 -10.88
CA TRP A 103 1.82 0.74 -9.76
C TRP A 103 1.14 2.00 -10.09
#